data_46efbbe177662d53d45d2a003f2148dc
#
_entry.id   46efbbe177662d53d45d2a003f2148dc
#
_cell.length_a   1.000
_cell.length_b   1.000
_cell.length_c   1.000
_cell.angle_alpha   90.00
_cell.angle_beta   90.00
_cell.angle_gamma   90.00
#
_symmetry.space_group_name_H-M   'P 1'
#
loop_
_entity.id
_entity.type
_entity.pdbx_description
1 polymer ?
#
loop_
_entity_poly.entity_id
_entity_poly.type
_entity_poly.pdbx_seq_one_letter_code
_entity_poly.pdbx_strand_id
1 'polypeptide(L)'
;MDPKLSKSILAYCLAHSVVNALWITRRWGRGNAARLAAIGVGLPALAEVWFTSLDKILRHRMEPRVLGVPLAIPLLLFNAIFGSVAATEPTLTRLRLDERKKRSLLAPSTALVATSLDLVMDCFGLDQGLWEWNLDGPYAAEIEGDNGRNGIPFLNFFGWIFLVAVVVLLCQSLTQTEEAEDTQRPRGQSGVERLSVAMLLPYYLVSVIWAIKERRPRYLLYSVVFPATLAAALWNE
;
A
#
# COMPACT_ATOMS: atom_id res chain seq x y z
N MET A 1 -1.86 -17.96 15.20
CA MET A 1 -2.47 -16.63 14.94
C MET A 1 -3.93 -16.59 15.40
N ASP A 2 -4.39 -15.46 15.99
CA ASP A 2 -5.79 -15.28 16.39
C ASP A 2 -6.72 -15.16 15.15
N PRO A 3 -7.73 -16.04 14.98
CA PRO A 3 -8.67 -15.96 13.87
C PRO A 3 -9.50 -14.67 13.84
N LYS A 4 -9.70 -14.02 15.00
CA LYS A 4 -10.40 -12.74 15.10
C LYS A 4 -9.59 -11.62 14.45
N LEU A 5 -8.26 -11.63 14.63
CA LEU A 5 -7.37 -10.65 14.03
C LEU A 5 -7.39 -10.73 12.49
N SER A 6 -7.29 -11.95 11.93
CA SER A 6 -7.41 -12.14 10.46
C SER A 6 -8.72 -11.60 9.90
N LYS A 7 -9.85 -11.89 10.57
CA LYS A 7 -11.17 -11.40 10.12
C LYS A 7 -11.28 -9.89 10.22
N SER A 8 -10.73 -9.29 11.28
CA SER A 8 -10.73 -7.83 11.45
C SER A 8 -9.89 -7.13 10.39
N ILE A 9 -8.71 -7.68 10.07
CA ILE A 9 -7.85 -7.16 8.99
C ILE A 9 -8.59 -7.25 7.66
N LEU A 10 -9.18 -8.40 7.32
CA LEU A 10 -9.93 -8.57 6.08
C LEU A 10 -11.12 -7.60 5.97
N ALA A 11 -11.91 -7.48 7.05
CA ALA A 11 -13.05 -6.57 7.07
C ALA A 11 -12.62 -5.11 6.87
N TYR A 12 -11.51 -4.71 7.50
CA TYR A 12 -10.95 -3.37 7.31
C TYR A 12 -10.43 -3.15 5.89
N CYS A 13 -9.70 -4.12 5.33
CA CYS A 13 -9.21 -4.06 3.95
C CYS A 13 -10.38 -3.94 2.96
N LEU A 14 -11.47 -4.69 3.15
CA LEU A 14 -12.67 -4.60 2.32
C LEU A 14 -13.32 -3.21 2.41
N ALA A 15 -13.51 -2.67 3.61
CA ALA A 15 -14.09 -1.35 3.80
C ALA A 15 -13.24 -0.26 3.11
N HIS A 16 -11.93 -0.29 3.28
CA HIS A 16 -11.02 0.65 2.62
C HIS A 16 -11.03 0.47 1.10
N SER A 17 -11.09 -0.77 0.60
CA SER A 17 -11.17 -1.04 -0.84
C SER A 17 -12.46 -0.47 -1.47
N VAL A 18 -13.59 -0.49 -0.74
CA VAL A 18 -14.82 0.17 -1.19
C VAL A 18 -14.62 1.69 -1.30
N VAL A 19 -13.98 2.32 -0.32
CA VAL A 19 -13.69 3.76 -0.37
C VAL A 19 -12.75 4.10 -1.54
N ASN A 20 -11.70 3.31 -1.75
CA ASN A 20 -10.80 3.48 -2.89
C ASN A 20 -11.53 3.30 -4.23
N ALA A 21 -12.37 2.28 -4.36
CA ALA A 21 -13.17 2.05 -5.57
C ALA A 21 -14.14 3.22 -5.86
N LEU A 22 -14.76 3.78 -4.83
CA LEU A 22 -15.60 4.97 -4.95
C LEU A 22 -14.79 6.19 -5.39
N TRP A 23 -13.61 6.42 -4.81
CA TRP A 23 -12.72 7.50 -5.21
C TRP A 23 -12.26 7.34 -6.67
N ILE A 24 -11.77 6.15 -7.05
CA ILE A 24 -11.35 5.81 -8.41
C ILE A 24 -12.51 6.03 -9.40
N THR A 25 -13.72 5.57 -9.04
CA THR A 25 -14.92 5.74 -9.88
C THR A 25 -15.27 7.21 -10.10
N ARG A 26 -15.16 8.04 -9.05
CA ARG A 26 -15.40 9.48 -9.15
C ARG A 26 -14.31 10.20 -9.92
N ARG A 27 -13.07 9.76 -9.78
CA ARG A 27 -11.89 10.36 -10.41
C ARG A 27 -11.76 10.02 -11.89
N TRP A 28 -11.98 8.76 -12.27
CA TRP A 28 -11.70 8.25 -13.62
C TRP A 28 -12.89 7.55 -14.31
N GLY A 29 -14.07 7.57 -13.72
CA GLY A 29 -15.27 6.95 -14.28
C GLY A 29 -15.36 5.44 -14.00
N ARG A 30 -16.57 4.86 -14.21
CA ARG A 30 -16.86 3.44 -13.89
C ARG A 30 -16.05 2.45 -14.72
N GLY A 31 -15.86 2.73 -16.02
CA GLY A 31 -15.11 1.86 -16.91
C GLY A 31 -13.66 1.71 -16.48
N ASN A 32 -12.99 2.82 -16.19
CA ASN A 32 -11.62 2.81 -15.70
C ASN A 32 -11.52 2.25 -14.29
N ALA A 33 -12.50 2.52 -13.42
CA ALA A 33 -12.48 1.98 -12.07
C ALA A 33 -12.37 0.45 -12.04
N ALA A 34 -13.10 -0.24 -12.91
CA ALA A 34 -13.01 -1.69 -13.01
C ALA A 34 -11.62 -2.16 -13.49
N ARG A 35 -11.04 -1.48 -14.51
CA ARG A 35 -9.69 -1.79 -15.02
C ARG A 35 -8.61 -1.52 -13.98
N LEU A 36 -8.68 -0.37 -13.31
CA LEU A 36 -7.72 0.03 -12.27
C LEU A 36 -7.80 -0.89 -11.05
N ALA A 37 -9.01 -1.29 -10.63
CA ALA A 37 -9.19 -2.27 -9.57
C ALA A 37 -8.63 -3.65 -9.97
N ALA A 38 -8.87 -4.09 -11.21
CA ALA A 38 -8.33 -5.35 -11.71
C ALA A 38 -6.79 -5.35 -11.72
N ILE A 39 -6.14 -4.25 -12.13
CA ILE A 39 -4.69 -4.10 -12.10
C ILE A 39 -4.20 -4.00 -10.67
N GLY A 40 -4.81 -3.14 -9.85
CA GLY A 40 -4.38 -2.84 -8.48
C GLY A 40 -4.59 -3.99 -7.50
N VAL A 41 -5.48 -4.94 -7.78
CA VAL A 41 -5.63 -6.18 -7.01
C VAL A 41 -4.93 -7.34 -7.69
N GLY A 42 -5.05 -7.45 -9.02
CA GLY A 42 -4.58 -8.61 -9.77
C GLY A 42 -3.05 -8.71 -9.82
N LEU A 43 -2.33 -7.63 -10.11
CA LEU A 43 -0.86 -7.67 -10.12
C LEU A 43 -0.28 -7.97 -8.74
N PRO A 44 -0.72 -7.31 -7.63
CA PRO A 44 -0.33 -7.72 -6.29
C PRO A 44 -0.64 -9.19 -5.98
N ALA A 45 -1.84 -9.67 -6.33
CA ALA A 45 -2.20 -11.07 -6.10
C ALA A 45 -1.28 -12.04 -6.86
N LEU A 46 -0.92 -11.73 -8.11
CA LEU A 46 0.02 -12.53 -8.89
C LEU A 46 1.43 -12.53 -8.30
N ALA A 47 1.92 -11.37 -7.84
CA ALA A 47 3.21 -11.24 -7.18
C ALA A 47 3.23 -12.08 -5.88
N GLU A 48 2.17 -12.01 -5.07
CA GLU A 48 2.04 -12.78 -3.84
C GLU A 48 1.97 -14.30 -4.10
N VAL A 49 1.23 -14.73 -5.14
CA VAL A 49 1.21 -16.15 -5.55
C VAL A 49 2.60 -16.60 -5.96
N TRP A 50 3.35 -15.76 -6.68
CA TRP A 50 4.73 -16.05 -7.04
C TRP A 50 5.59 -16.31 -5.80
N PHE A 51 5.65 -15.36 -4.88
CA PHE A 51 6.48 -15.46 -3.67
C PHE A 51 6.05 -16.58 -2.72
N THR A 52 4.75 -16.87 -2.62
CA THR A 52 4.23 -17.86 -1.67
C THR A 52 4.18 -19.28 -2.23
N SER A 53 3.79 -19.45 -3.50
CA SER A 53 3.50 -20.76 -4.07
C SER A 53 4.60 -21.28 -4.99
N LEU A 54 5.28 -20.40 -5.74
CA LEU A 54 6.32 -20.78 -6.68
C LEU A 54 7.70 -20.73 -6.03
N ASP A 55 8.14 -19.56 -5.57
CA ASP A 55 9.46 -19.42 -4.94
C ASP A 55 9.49 -19.86 -3.47
N LYS A 56 8.31 -19.88 -2.82
CA LYS A 56 8.15 -20.29 -1.41
C LYS A 56 9.04 -19.53 -0.43
N ILE A 57 9.34 -18.27 -0.74
CA ILE A 57 10.17 -17.39 0.09
C ILE A 57 9.37 -16.64 1.13
N LEU A 58 8.03 -16.55 0.94
CA LEU A 58 7.09 -15.92 1.85
C LEU A 58 5.98 -16.90 2.20
N ARG A 59 5.57 -16.93 3.46
CA ARG A 59 4.44 -17.72 3.93
C ARG A 59 3.51 -16.86 4.75
N HIS A 60 2.24 -16.83 4.38
CA HIS A 60 1.19 -16.17 5.15
C HIS A 60 0.47 -17.14 6.08
N ARG A 61 0.05 -16.64 7.25
CA ARG A 61 -0.72 -17.40 8.24
C ARG A 61 -2.16 -16.90 8.42
N MET A 62 -2.51 -15.82 7.77
CA MET A 62 -3.88 -15.28 7.78
C MET A 62 -4.84 -16.13 6.95
N GLU A 63 -6.14 -16.09 7.31
CA GLU A 63 -7.23 -16.77 6.62
C GLU A 63 -8.36 -15.77 6.28
N PRO A 64 -9.20 -16.01 5.26
CA PRO A 64 -9.15 -17.11 4.29
C PRO A 64 -8.07 -16.91 3.20
N ARG A 65 -7.60 -18.01 2.61
CA ARG A 65 -6.56 -18.02 1.55
C ARG A 65 -7.06 -18.61 0.24
N VAL A 66 -6.51 -18.10 -0.87
CA VAL A 66 -6.64 -18.67 -2.22
C VAL A 66 -5.24 -18.80 -2.80
N LEU A 67 -4.88 -19.99 -3.29
CA LEU A 67 -3.53 -20.28 -3.78
C LEU A 67 -2.41 -19.90 -2.79
N GLY A 68 -2.63 -20.14 -1.50
CA GLY A 68 -1.67 -19.82 -0.44
C GLY A 68 -1.66 -18.35 0.01
N VAL A 69 -2.30 -17.45 -0.71
CA VAL A 69 -2.37 -16.01 -0.43
C VAL A 69 -3.64 -15.67 0.32
N PRO A 70 -3.58 -15.01 1.50
CA PRO A 70 -4.75 -14.50 2.19
C PRO A 70 -5.49 -13.45 1.35
N LEU A 71 -6.82 -13.51 1.33
CA LEU A 71 -7.63 -12.51 0.59
C LEU A 71 -7.39 -11.07 1.08
N ALA A 72 -6.99 -10.89 2.33
CA ALA A 72 -6.67 -9.58 2.89
C ALA A 72 -5.45 -8.94 2.23
N ILE A 73 -4.44 -9.73 1.79
CA ILE A 73 -3.17 -9.20 1.29
C ILE A 73 -3.30 -8.43 -0.03
N PRO A 74 -3.89 -8.97 -1.11
CA PRO A 74 -4.09 -8.19 -2.34
C PRO A 74 -4.93 -6.94 -2.13
N LEU A 75 -5.90 -6.98 -1.21
CA LEU A 75 -6.71 -5.81 -0.84
C LEU A 75 -5.90 -4.78 -0.04
N LEU A 76 -5.05 -5.24 0.88
CA LEU A 76 -4.12 -4.37 1.62
C LEU A 76 -3.18 -3.64 0.65
N LEU A 77 -2.58 -4.37 -0.29
CA LEU A 77 -1.69 -3.83 -1.32
C LEU A 77 -2.42 -2.82 -2.21
N PHE A 78 -3.62 -3.17 -2.69
CA PHE A 78 -4.48 -2.25 -3.43
C PHE A 78 -4.75 -0.96 -2.64
N ASN A 79 -5.07 -1.07 -1.36
CA ASN A 79 -5.37 0.06 -0.49
C ASN A 79 -4.11 0.91 -0.23
N ALA A 80 -2.96 0.28 0.01
CA ALA A 80 -1.69 0.98 0.19
C ALA A 80 -1.29 1.75 -1.08
N ILE A 81 -1.46 1.14 -2.27
CA ILE A 81 -1.13 1.77 -3.56
C ILE A 81 -2.06 2.96 -3.79
N PHE A 82 -3.38 2.76 -3.84
CA PHE A 82 -4.31 3.81 -4.23
C PHE A 82 -4.48 4.89 -3.16
N GLY A 83 -4.41 4.55 -1.88
CA GLY A 83 -4.34 5.53 -0.80
C GLY A 83 -3.07 6.38 -0.87
N SER A 84 -1.93 5.77 -1.24
CA SER A 84 -0.67 6.50 -1.45
C SER A 84 -0.72 7.38 -2.70
N VAL A 85 -1.39 6.98 -3.79
CA VAL A 85 -1.67 7.85 -4.95
C VAL A 85 -2.48 9.06 -4.51
N ALA A 86 -3.58 8.83 -3.76
CA ALA A 86 -4.44 9.89 -3.26
C ALA A 86 -3.71 10.88 -2.32
N ALA A 87 -2.69 10.41 -1.58
CA ALA A 87 -1.85 11.27 -0.74
C ALA A 87 -0.78 12.01 -1.53
N THR A 88 -0.19 11.36 -2.52
CA THR A 88 0.97 11.87 -3.28
C THR A 88 0.56 12.92 -4.32
N GLU A 89 -0.54 12.70 -5.04
CA GLU A 89 -0.99 13.58 -6.12
C GLU A 89 -1.22 15.03 -5.66
N PRO A 90 -1.97 15.31 -4.56
CA PRO A 90 -2.11 16.67 -4.03
C PRO A 90 -0.79 17.27 -3.57
N THR A 91 0.09 16.47 -2.97
CA THR A 91 1.41 16.92 -2.52
C THR A 91 2.27 17.40 -3.69
N LEU A 92 2.32 16.64 -4.80
CA LEU A 92 3.03 17.05 -6.01
C LEU A 92 2.41 18.28 -6.67
N THR A 93 1.08 18.43 -6.60
CA THR A 93 0.37 19.60 -7.15
C THR A 93 0.78 20.89 -6.45
N ARG A 94 1.04 20.86 -5.13
CA ARG A 94 1.51 22.02 -4.36
C ARG A 94 2.93 22.46 -4.71
N LEU A 95 3.77 21.55 -5.19
CA LEU A 95 5.12 21.89 -5.63
C LEU A 95 5.13 22.74 -6.90
N ARG A 96 3.94 23.11 -7.43
CA ARG A 96 3.78 23.96 -8.64
C ARG A 96 4.59 23.46 -9.84
N LEU A 97 4.76 22.15 -9.93
CA LEU A 97 5.42 21.50 -11.06
C LEU A 97 4.51 21.55 -12.31
N ASP A 98 5.13 21.57 -13.49
CA ASP A 98 4.40 21.37 -14.73
C ASP A 98 3.78 19.94 -14.80
N GLU A 99 2.72 19.75 -15.58
CA GLU A 99 1.96 18.50 -15.64
C GLU A 99 2.83 17.30 -16.08
N ARG A 100 3.82 17.53 -16.94
CA ARG A 100 4.75 16.48 -17.38
C ARG A 100 5.61 15.99 -16.20
N LYS A 101 6.15 16.91 -15.40
CA LYS A 101 6.95 16.57 -14.21
C LYS A 101 6.08 15.91 -13.14
N LYS A 102 4.86 16.40 -12.88
CA LYS A 102 3.93 15.75 -11.95
C LYS A 102 3.69 14.29 -12.35
N ARG A 103 3.38 14.04 -13.62
CA ARG A 103 3.18 12.67 -14.13
C ARG A 103 4.41 11.80 -13.96
N SER A 104 5.60 12.30 -14.30
CA SER A 104 6.84 11.53 -14.18
C SER A 104 7.22 11.23 -12.72
N LEU A 105 6.84 12.09 -11.78
CA LEU A 105 7.13 11.93 -10.37
C LEU A 105 6.07 11.13 -9.60
N LEU A 106 4.85 11.00 -10.13
CA LEU A 106 3.77 10.34 -9.38
C LEU A 106 4.10 8.88 -9.04
N ALA A 107 4.54 8.09 -10.01
CA ALA A 107 4.85 6.68 -9.78
C ALA A 107 6.01 6.48 -8.77
N PRO A 108 7.19 7.09 -8.93
CA PRO A 108 8.28 6.90 -7.97
C PRO A 108 7.95 7.47 -6.59
N SER A 109 7.26 8.62 -6.49
CA SER A 109 6.87 9.18 -5.19
C SER A 109 5.84 8.31 -4.48
N THR A 110 4.83 7.81 -5.20
CA THR A 110 3.85 6.88 -4.64
C THR A 110 4.51 5.59 -4.16
N ALA A 111 5.47 5.06 -4.92
CA ALA A 111 6.21 3.87 -4.53
C ALA A 111 7.01 4.10 -3.24
N LEU A 112 7.67 5.24 -3.09
CA LEU A 112 8.37 5.60 -1.85
C LEU A 112 7.42 5.73 -0.66
N VAL A 113 6.25 6.36 -0.83
CA VAL A 113 5.25 6.51 0.23
C VAL A 113 4.70 5.15 0.67
N ALA A 114 4.29 4.30 -0.27
CA ALA A 114 3.76 2.98 0.03
C ALA A 114 4.82 2.07 0.68
N THR A 115 6.06 2.07 0.18
CA THR A 115 7.16 1.31 0.78
C THR A 115 7.53 1.83 2.16
N SER A 116 7.46 3.15 2.39
CA SER A 116 7.67 3.73 3.73
C SER A 116 6.62 3.27 4.75
N LEU A 117 5.38 3.04 4.35
CA LEU A 117 4.37 2.39 5.19
C LEU A 117 4.75 0.93 5.46
N ASP A 118 5.17 0.19 4.43
CA ASP A 118 5.53 -1.22 4.54
C ASP A 118 6.74 -1.45 5.47
N LEU A 119 7.72 -0.55 5.49
CA LEU A 119 8.89 -0.64 6.37
C LEU A 119 8.54 -0.88 7.85
N VAL A 120 7.44 -0.35 8.35
CA VAL A 120 7.02 -0.57 9.74
C VAL A 120 5.93 -1.64 9.84
N MET A 121 5.07 -1.76 8.84
CA MET A 121 4.02 -2.78 8.80
C MET A 121 4.60 -4.19 8.70
N ASP A 122 5.65 -4.36 7.91
CA ASP A 122 6.25 -5.67 7.69
C ASP A 122 6.94 -6.18 8.96
N CYS A 123 7.59 -5.29 9.73
CA CYS A 123 8.12 -5.62 11.04
C CYS A 123 7.02 -6.05 12.02
N PHE A 124 5.90 -5.32 12.05
CA PHE A 124 4.73 -5.67 12.85
C PHE A 124 4.17 -7.03 12.44
N GLY A 125 4.00 -7.26 11.15
CA GLY A 125 3.42 -8.50 10.63
C GLY A 125 4.28 -9.73 10.92
N LEU A 126 5.60 -9.61 10.80
CA LEU A 126 6.55 -10.65 11.15
C LEU A 126 6.49 -10.97 12.65
N ASP A 127 6.58 -9.96 13.51
CA ASP A 127 6.55 -10.13 14.97
C ASP A 127 5.21 -10.71 15.46
N GLN A 128 4.09 -10.37 14.83
CA GLN A 128 2.76 -10.90 15.16
C GLN A 128 2.44 -12.23 14.46
N GLY A 129 3.39 -12.80 13.70
CA GLY A 129 3.21 -14.06 12.98
C GLY A 129 2.10 -14.02 11.93
N LEU A 130 1.85 -12.84 11.29
CA LEU A 130 0.91 -12.72 10.19
C LEU A 130 1.49 -13.33 8.91
N TRP A 131 2.79 -13.17 8.75
CA TRP A 131 3.62 -13.78 7.70
C TRP A 131 5.02 -14.09 8.23
N GLU A 132 5.73 -14.89 7.49
CA GLU A 132 7.12 -15.27 7.78
C GLU A 132 7.92 -15.40 6.48
N TRP A 133 9.20 -15.05 6.54
CA TRP A 133 10.12 -15.20 5.44
C TRP A 133 10.90 -16.53 5.59
N ASN A 134 11.06 -17.25 4.50
CA ASN A 134 11.90 -18.46 4.46
C ASN A 134 13.37 -18.14 4.14
N LEU A 135 13.70 -16.86 4.08
CA LEU A 135 15.04 -16.32 3.90
C LEU A 135 15.36 -15.39 5.06
N ASP A 136 16.59 -15.43 5.55
CA ASP A 136 17.06 -14.43 6.50
C ASP A 136 17.22 -13.07 5.80
N GLY A 137 16.87 -11.99 6.51
CA GLY A 137 16.94 -10.64 6.00
C GLY A 137 17.69 -9.70 6.94
N PRO A 138 18.43 -8.72 6.40
CA PRO A 138 19.21 -7.79 7.21
C PRO A 138 18.35 -6.70 7.87
N TYR A 139 17.13 -6.47 7.36
CA TYR A 139 16.20 -5.51 7.95
C TYR A 139 15.43 -6.17 9.08
N ALA A 140 15.39 -5.51 10.24
CA ALA A 140 14.75 -6.04 11.44
C ALA A 140 15.30 -7.44 11.86
N ALA A 141 16.58 -7.68 11.68
CA ALA A 141 17.24 -8.98 11.92
C ALA A 141 17.11 -9.50 13.37
N GLU A 142 16.71 -8.67 14.33
CA GLU A 142 16.38 -9.08 15.70
C GLU A 142 14.97 -9.63 15.86
N ILE A 143 14.14 -9.60 14.82
CA ILE A 143 12.81 -10.22 14.84
C ILE A 143 12.94 -11.60 14.23
N GLU A 144 12.74 -12.61 15.05
CA GLU A 144 12.76 -14.00 14.64
C GLU A 144 11.34 -14.44 14.27
N GLY A 145 11.17 -15.01 13.08
CA GLY A 145 9.92 -15.66 12.67
C GLY A 145 9.76 -17.02 13.34
N ASP A 146 8.55 -17.54 13.39
CA ASP A 146 8.25 -18.87 13.99
C ASP A 146 8.98 -20.03 13.28
N ASN A 147 9.53 -19.80 12.10
CA ASN A 147 10.34 -20.79 11.35
C ASN A 147 11.84 -20.74 11.69
N GLY A 148 12.24 -19.90 12.67
CA GLY A 148 13.63 -19.71 13.09
C GLY A 148 14.46 -18.87 12.11
N ARG A 149 13.83 -18.18 11.14
CA ARG A 149 14.48 -17.22 10.25
C ARG A 149 14.34 -15.81 10.81
N ASN A 150 15.34 -15.00 10.56
CA ASN A 150 15.43 -13.66 11.16
C ASN A 150 15.26 -12.55 10.12
N GLY A 151 14.46 -11.56 10.48
CA GLY A 151 14.35 -10.30 9.75
C GLY A 151 13.63 -10.41 8.40
N ILE A 152 13.77 -9.36 7.61
CA ILE A 152 13.06 -9.14 6.35
C ILE A 152 14.07 -8.96 5.22
N PRO A 153 13.97 -9.73 4.14
CA PRO A 153 14.84 -9.59 2.98
C PRO A 153 14.65 -8.21 2.31
N PHE A 154 15.74 -7.58 1.89
CA PHE A 154 15.64 -6.32 1.11
C PHE A 154 14.87 -6.49 -0.21
N LEU A 155 14.82 -7.71 -0.74
CA LEU A 155 14.01 -8.04 -1.91
C LEU A 155 12.55 -7.64 -1.74
N ASN A 156 11.99 -7.72 -0.51
CA ASN A 156 10.64 -7.26 -0.21
C ASN A 156 10.46 -5.79 -0.59
N PHE A 157 11.32 -4.91 -0.11
CA PHE A 157 11.20 -3.47 -0.33
C PHE A 157 11.46 -3.06 -1.79
N PHE A 158 12.41 -3.71 -2.45
CA PHE A 158 12.59 -3.53 -3.89
C PHE A 158 11.38 -4.03 -4.68
N GLY A 159 10.79 -5.14 -4.26
CA GLY A 159 9.55 -5.67 -4.81
C GLY A 159 8.39 -4.67 -4.67
N TRP A 160 8.24 -4.07 -3.51
CA TRP A 160 7.26 -3.02 -3.25
C TRP A 160 7.45 -1.80 -4.16
N ILE A 161 8.66 -1.25 -4.20
CA ILE A 161 8.97 -0.09 -5.07
C ILE A 161 8.64 -0.42 -6.52
N PHE A 162 9.07 -1.57 -7.01
CA PHE A 162 8.83 -1.99 -8.38
C PHE A 162 7.34 -2.21 -8.67
N LEU A 163 6.65 -3.00 -7.83
CA LEU A 163 5.24 -3.33 -8.02
C LEU A 163 4.37 -2.07 -8.01
N VAL A 164 4.55 -1.19 -7.01
CA VAL A 164 3.78 0.06 -6.90
C VAL A 164 4.04 0.95 -8.09
N ALA A 165 5.31 1.14 -8.49
CA ALA A 165 5.64 1.96 -9.64
C ALA A 165 5.00 1.42 -10.93
N VAL A 166 5.05 0.11 -11.17
CA VAL A 166 4.43 -0.54 -12.35
C VAL A 166 2.92 -0.35 -12.32
N VAL A 167 2.24 -0.60 -11.20
CA VAL A 167 0.79 -0.41 -11.08
C VAL A 167 0.42 1.04 -11.38
N VAL A 168 1.11 2.01 -10.80
CA VAL A 168 0.81 3.44 -11.02
C VAL A 168 1.07 3.85 -12.48
N LEU A 169 2.16 3.41 -13.10
CA LEU A 169 2.45 3.69 -14.51
C LEU A 169 1.39 3.11 -15.45
N LEU A 170 0.94 1.87 -15.21
CA LEU A 170 -0.15 1.25 -15.97
C LEU A 170 -1.46 2.01 -15.77
N CYS A 171 -1.77 2.42 -14.54
CA CYS A 171 -2.94 3.24 -14.26
C CYS A 171 -2.88 4.58 -15.01
N GLN A 172 -1.73 5.26 -14.99
CA GLN A 172 -1.53 6.50 -15.73
C GLN A 172 -1.72 6.32 -17.25
N SER A 173 -1.20 5.23 -17.82
CA SER A 173 -1.34 4.97 -19.26
C SER A 173 -2.79 4.73 -19.68
N LEU A 174 -3.59 4.08 -18.83
CA LEU A 174 -5.01 3.81 -19.11
C LEU A 174 -5.90 5.05 -18.96
N THR A 175 -5.52 6.00 -18.09
CA THR A 175 -6.34 7.19 -17.82
C THR A 175 -6.02 8.37 -18.74
N GLN A 176 -4.87 8.37 -19.42
CA GLN A 176 -4.45 9.47 -20.31
C GLN A 176 -5.40 9.74 -21.49
N THR A 177 -6.00 8.69 -22.03
CA THR A 177 -6.90 8.80 -23.20
C THR A 177 -8.22 9.49 -22.87
N GLU A 178 -8.69 9.42 -21.63
CA GLU A 178 -9.99 9.97 -21.23
C GLU A 178 -9.87 11.35 -20.58
N GLU A 179 -8.73 11.71 -19.97
CA GLU A 179 -8.48 13.04 -19.42
C GLU A 179 -8.42 14.13 -20.51
N ALA A 180 -8.09 13.73 -21.75
CA ALA A 180 -8.08 14.65 -22.89
C ALA A 180 -9.49 15.10 -23.31
N GLU A 181 -10.53 14.33 -22.97
CA GLU A 181 -11.92 14.59 -23.36
C GLU A 181 -12.74 15.30 -22.27
N ASP A 182 -12.33 15.24 -21.00
CA ASP A 182 -13.10 15.76 -19.86
C ASP A 182 -12.38 16.87 -19.09
N THR A 183 -12.39 18.08 -19.65
CA THR A 183 -11.80 19.29 -19.03
C THR A 183 -12.60 19.88 -17.87
N GLN A 184 -13.75 19.30 -17.48
CA GLN A 184 -14.70 19.89 -16.52
C GLN A 184 -14.67 19.27 -15.12
N ARG A 185 -13.78 18.31 -14.82
CA ARG A 185 -13.78 17.68 -13.49
C ARG A 185 -13.22 18.61 -12.41
N PRO A 186 -13.88 18.71 -11.23
CA PRO A 186 -13.37 19.51 -10.12
C PRO A 186 -11.97 19.05 -9.70
N ARG A 187 -11.00 19.97 -9.72
CA ARG A 187 -9.59 19.69 -9.32
C ARG A 187 -9.37 19.71 -7.80
N GLY A 188 -10.44 19.86 -6.99
CA GLY A 188 -10.34 19.87 -5.53
C GLY A 188 -10.39 18.47 -4.94
N GLN A 189 -9.71 18.28 -3.80
CA GLN A 189 -9.80 17.03 -3.04
C GLN A 189 -11.25 16.76 -2.62
N SER A 190 -11.83 15.65 -3.09
CA SER A 190 -13.15 15.22 -2.66
C SER A 190 -13.12 14.66 -1.23
N GLY A 191 -14.25 14.71 -0.50
CA GLY A 191 -14.34 14.07 0.82
C GLY A 191 -14.00 12.58 0.79
N VAL A 192 -14.29 11.89 -0.33
CA VAL A 192 -13.94 10.46 -0.51
C VAL A 192 -12.44 10.26 -0.68
N GLU A 193 -11.74 11.17 -1.35
CA GLU A 193 -10.28 11.15 -1.48
C GLU A 193 -9.60 11.32 -0.12
N ARG A 194 -10.03 12.33 0.65
CA ARG A 194 -9.56 12.53 2.03
C ARG A 194 -9.83 11.30 2.90
N LEU A 195 -10.99 10.66 2.75
CA LEU A 195 -11.32 9.44 3.48
C LEU A 195 -10.40 8.29 3.07
N SER A 196 -10.12 8.11 1.76
CA SER A 196 -9.16 7.11 1.27
C SER A 196 -7.79 7.29 1.91
N VAL A 197 -7.28 8.53 1.95
CA VAL A 197 -6.01 8.87 2.62
C VAL A 197 -6.08 8.61 4.12
N ALA A 198 -7.15 9.05 4.80
CA ALA A 198 -7.31 8.87 6.25
C ALA A 198 -7.40 7.40 6.65
N MET A 199 -7.94 6.54 5.80
CA MET A 199 -7.99 5.10 6.03
C MET A 199 -6.63 4.38 5.89
N LEU A 200 -5.56 5.06 5.53
CA LEU A 200 -4.19 4.53 5.69
C LEU A 200 -3.69 4.65 7.14
N LEU A 201 -4.23 5.59 7.93
CA LEU A 201 -3.79 5.84 9.30
C LEU A 201 -3.84 4.60 10.21
N PRO A 202 -4.93 3.81 10.26
CA PRO A 202 -4.99 2.63 11.12
C PRO A 202 -3.89 1.61 10.85
N TYR A 203 -3.52 1.38 9.58
CA TYR A 203 -2.39 0.50 9.24
C TYR A 203 -1.09 1.01 9.88
N TYR A 204 -0.84 2.30 9.74
CA TYR A 204 0.35 2.92 10.31
C TYR A 204 0.30 2.96 11.84
N LEU A 205 -0.82 3.38 12.44
CA LEU A 205 -0.97 3.53 13.89
C LEU A 205 -0.81 2.21 14.66
N VAL A 206 -1.34 1.11 14.13
CA VAL A 206 -1.14 -0.22 14.74
C VAL A 206 0.33 -0.56 14.81
N SER A 207 1.08 -0.32 13.74
CA SER A 207 2.52 -0.57 13.68
C SER A 207 3.31 0.41 14.56
N VAL A 208 2.89 1.68 14.67
CA VAL A 208 3.46 2.67 15.59
C VAL A 208 3.27 2.24 17.05
N ILE A 209 2.05 1.86 17.42
CA ILE A 209 1.75 1.39 18.79
C ILE A 209 2.59 0.17 19.12
N TRP A 210 2.70 -0.77 18.19
CA TRP A 210 3.57 -1.93 18.33
C TRP A 210 5.04 -1.51 18.54
N ALA A 211 5.60 -0.66 17.67
CA ALA A 211 6.99 -0.23 17.75
C ALA A 211 7.32 0.47 19.09
N ILE A 212 6.36 1.23 19.64
CA ILE A 212 6.50 1.86 20.96
C ILE A 212 6.47 0.81 22.08
N LYS A 213 5.50 -0.13 22.05
CA LYS A 213 5.37 -1.19 23.04
C LYS A 213 6.59 -2.08 23.11
N GLU A 214 7.11 -2.48 21.95
CA GLU A 214 8.29 -3.33 21.81
C GLU A 214 9.62 -2.55 21.98
N ARG A 215 9.55 -1.26 22.31
CA ARG A 215 10.73 -0.37 22.48
C ARG A 215 11.65 -0.34 21.24
N ARG A 216 11.02 -0.31 20.06
CA ARG A 216 11.72 -0.33 18.75
C ARG A 216 11.50 0.98 17.95
N PRO A 217 11.80 2.18 18.50
CA PRO A 217 11.44 3.46 17.86
C PRO A 217 12.16 3.71 16.54
N ARG A 218 13.27 3.01 16.27
CA ARG A 218 14.02 3.16 15.01
C ARG A 218 13.16 2.84 13.76
N TYR A 219 12.19 1.93 13.84
CA TYR A 219 11.30 1.63 12.72
C TYR A 219 10.40 2.80 12.35
N LEU A 220 10.10 3.68 13.29
CA LEU A 220 9.33 4.90 13.04
C LEU A 220 10.16 5.92 12.24
N LEU A 221 11.48 5.97 12.43
CA LEU A 221 12.36 6.83 11.64
C LEU A 221 12.42 6.37 10.18
N TYR A 222 12.45 5.06 9.94
CA TYR A 222 12.48 4.53 8.57
C TYR A 222 11.17 4.79 7.81
N SER A 223 10.06 4.89 8.51
CA SER A 223 8.74 5.13 7.93
C SER A 223 8.33 6.61 7.85
N VAL A 224 9.23 7.55 8.17
CA VAL A 224 8.89 8.99 8.31
C VAL A 224 8.31 9.63 7.04
N VAL A 225 8.66 9.14 5.87
CA VAL A 225 8.14 9.64 4.57
C VAL A 225 6.63 9.46 4.49
N PHE A 226 6.11 8.35 5.00
CA PHE A 226 4.67 8.08 4.99
C PHE A 226 3.86 9.12 5.80
N PRO A 227 4.07 9.32 7.11
CA PRO A 227 3.31 10.28 7.88
C PRO A 227 3.52 11.73 7.42
N ALA A 228 4.71 12.08 6.93
CA ALA A 228 4.95 13.41 6.37
C ALA A 228 4.09 13.68 5.13
N THR A 229 4.01 12.72 4.19
CA THR A 229 3.16 12.83 2.99
C THR A 229 1.69 12.83 3.37
N LEU A 230 1.28 11.99 4.32
CA LEU A 230 -0.09 11.92 4.81
C LEU A 230 -0.52 13.23 5.47
N ALA A 231 0.31 13.79 6.33
CA ALA A 231 0.07 15.10 6.94
C ALA A 231 -0.04 16.19 5.87
N ALA A 232 0.86 16.21 4.89
CA ALA A 232 0.78 17.13 3.78
C ALA A 232 -0.51 16.97 2.96
N ALA A 233 -1.01 15.77 2.74
CA ALA A 233 -2.23 15.52 1.99
C ALA A 233 -3.50 15.93 2.76
N LEU A 234 -3.54 15.70 4.08
CA LEU A 234 -4.72 15.97 4.92
C LEU A 234 -4.82 17.41 5.42
N TRP A 235 -3.68 18.11 5.55
CA TRP A 235 -3.59 19.49 6.07
C TRP A 235 -4.12 20.55 5.09
N ASN A 236 -5.02 20.21 4.18
CA ASN A 236 -5.50 21.14 3.16
C ASN A 236 -6.80 21.79 3.51
N GLU A 237 -6.68 23.04 3.89
CA GLU A 237 -7.68 24.08 3.70
C GLU A 237 -7.24 25.09 2.65
#